data_56f0b8b8b37f6a2de9fe3808ed5c3a4b
#
_entry.id   56f0b8b8b37f6a2de9fe3808ed5c3a4b
#
_cell.length_a   1.000
_cell.length_b   1.000
_cell.length_c   1.000
_cell.angle_alpha   90.00
_cell.angle_beta   90.00
_cell.angle_gamma   90.00
#
_symmetry.space_group_name_H-M   'P 1'
#
loop_
_entity.id
_entity.type
_entity.pdbx_description
1 polymer ?
#
loop_
_entity_poly.entity_id
_entity_poly.type
_entity_poly.pdbx_seq_one_letter_code
_entity_poly.pdbx_strand_id
1 'polypeptide(L)'
;MANKKKNSEAAPTPEQQARAASSSRKKQRKTYVSKTVRIVLVVIGVLAMLLSVSAMACSGLMSQAEDTSSYKLTGGVAATINGTNLTEDTVTKQIMSMRTSYGYTKDKDWAQYLVDNDLTPKKYRKQLIDSYTQQILLQQAQKENGVTVSDEEVEKAWKDACKSAGGAKAFKKTLKTYGYTEDTYKDSLKENLAQQKLKDAVAPTSKPKDSEIVDYINENLSNYNDARRSSNILIKVDSDASDEDKAAAKAKAQECLDKINSGELSFEDAVKQYSDDTGSKEKKGDVGWDKLTTFVDSYQTALEGLNKGDVSDVIESTYGYHVIKCTDYFHVDSQVDDIKQVPKDIKKYISNVVKTQAASTAYSEWLEQYKKDADITVNPMPKDVPYNVSLKGVTKSSTDDSSTTK
;
A
#
# COMPACT_ATOMS: atom_id res chain seq x y z
N MET A 1 44.41 48.50 -17.83
CA MET A 1 42.98 48.75 -18.09
C MET A 1 42.43 47.51 -18.84
N ALA A 2 41.77 46.61 -18.15
CA ALA A 2 41.20 45.41 -18.73
C ALA A 2 39.67 45.40 -18.45
N ASN A 3 38.91 45.52 -19.50
CA ASN A 3 37.46 45.63 -19.50
C ASN A 3 36.82 44.23 -19.33
N LYS A 4 36.20 43.94 -18.18
CA LYS A 4 35.37 42.75 -17.96
C LYS A 4 33.98 42.98 -18.55
N LYS A 5 33.67 42.35 -19.68
CA LYS A 5 32.31 42.23 -20.19
C LYS A 5 31.49 41.30 -19.26
N LYS A 6 30.46 41.83 -18.61
CA LYS A 6 29.40 41.05 -17.96
C LYS A 6 28.49 40.49 -19.06
N ASN A 7 28.45 39.15 -19.21
CA ASN A 7 27.38 38.49 -19.94
C ASN A 7 26.14 38.52 -19.06
N SER A 8 25.11 39.25 -19.49
CA SER A 8 23.78 39.18 -18.94
C SER A 8 23.06 38.00 -19.65
N GLU A 9 22.89 36.89 -18.94
CA GLU A 9 21.96 35.84 -19.39
C GLU A 9 20.55 36.39 -19.39
N ALA A 10 19.92 36.40 -20.56
CA ALA A 10 18.54 36.82 -20.74
C ALA A 10 17.60 35.75 -20.12
N ALA A 11 16.55 36.19 -19.42
CA ALA A 11 15.55 35.31 -18.83
C ALA A 11 14.88 34.45 -19.94
N PRO A 12 14.59 33.17 -19.65
CA PRO A 12 14.03 32.25 -20.64
C PRO A 12 12.66 32.72 -21.13
N THR A 13 12.44 32.63 -22.43
CA THR A 13 11.17 33.02 -23.08
C THR A 13 10.01 32.13 -22.63
N PRO A 14 8.75 32.61 -22.72
CA PRO A 14 7.56 31.80 -22.37
C PRO A 14 7.51 30.44 -23.08
N GLU A 15 8.06 30.36 -24.28
CA GLU A 15 8.13 29.14 -25.10
C GLU A 15 9.19 28.14 -24.55
N GLN A 16 10.29 28.65 -24.01
CA GLN A 16 11.31 27.84 -23.33
C GLN A 16 10.84 27.35 -21.96
N GLN A 17 10.06 28.16 -21.24
CA GLN A 17 9.39 27.76 -20.00
C GLN A 17 8.30 26.71 -20.25
N ALA A 18 7.54 26.83 -21.33
CA ALA A 18 6.54 25.82 -21.72
C ALA A 18 7.19 24.49 -22.13
N ARG A 19 8.34 24.52 -22.84
CA ARG A 19 9.11 23.31 -23.18
C ARG A 19 9.74 22.65 -21.96
N ALA A 20 10.25 23.41 -21.00
CA ALA A 20 10.77 22.88 -19.74
C ALA A 20 9.66 22.27 -18.86
N ALA A 21 8.49 22.91 -18.81
CA ALA A 21 7.31 22.37 -18.12
C ALA A 21 6.76 21.10 -18.78
N SER A 22 6.81 21.00 -20.13
CA SER A 22 6.38 19.80 -20.86
C SER A 22 7.36 18.64 -20.72
N SER A 23 8.67 18.91 -20.54
CA SER A 23 9.69 17.85 -20.33
C SER A 23 9.67 17.29 -18.91
N SER A 24 9.32 18.08 -17.90
CA SER A 24 9.15 17.61 -16.52
C SER A 24 7.86 16.77 -16.37
N ARG A 25 6.78 17.08 -17.13
CA ARG A 25 5.56 16.28 -17.17
C ARG A 25 5.74 14.91 -17.85
N LYS A 26 6.71 14.74 -18.75
CA LYS A 26 6.97 13.45 -19.42
C LYS A 26 7.60 12.37 -18.51
N LYS A 27 8.08 12.69 -17.31
CA LYS A 27 8.68 11.72 -16.36
C LYS A 27 7.72 11.09 -15.35
N GLN A 28 6.45 11.49 -15.31
CA GLN A 28 5.42 10.79 -14.54
C GLN A 28 4.45 10.03 -15.47
N ARG A 29 4.95 9.07 -16.24
CA ARG A 29 4.08 8.02 -16.77
C ARG A 29 3.64 7.15 -15.59
N LYS A 30 2.48 7.46 -15.00
CA LYS A 30 1.75 6.49 -14.16
C LYS A 30 1.36 5.33 -15.08
N THR A 31 2.12 4.24 -14.98
CA THR A 31 1.79 2.99 -15.66
C THR A 31 0.42 2.52 -15.21
N TYR A 32 -0.47 2.36 -16.16
CA TYR A 32 -1.79 1.75 -15.94
C TYR A 32 -1.60 0.33 -15.41
N VAL A 33 -2.04 0.11 -14.18
CA VAL A 33 -1.84 -1.16 -13.51
C VAL A 33 -2.90 -2.14 -14.00
N SER A 34 -2.53 -3.09 -14.86
CA SER A 34 -3.40 -4.17 -15.33
C SER A 34 -4.04 -4.91 -14.15
N LYS A 35 -5.17 -5.63 -14.36
CA LYS A 35 -5.79 -6.48 -13.33
C LYS A 35 -4.76 -7.38 -12.65
N THR A 36 -3.81 -7.93 -13.42
CA THR A 36 -2.71 -8.76 -12.93
C THR A 36 -1.78 -7.99 -12.00
N VAL A 37 -1.46 -6.72 -12.31
CA VAL A 37 -0.60 -5.88 -11.47
C VAL A 37 -1.36 -5.39 -10.23
N ARG A 38 -2.69 -5.18 -10.29
CA ARG A 38 -3.51 -4.93 -9.07
C ARG A 38 -3.52 -6.15 -8.16
N ILE A 39 -3.66 -7.36 -8.71
CA ILE A 39 -3.56 -8.62 -7.95
C ILE A 39 -2.17 -8.74 -7.34
N VAL A 40 -1.12 -8.47 -8.12
CA VAL A 40 0.28 -8.47 -7.66
C VAL A 40 0.49 -7.39 -6.59
N LEU A 41 -0.07 -6.19 -6.71
CA LEU A 41 0.03 -5.14 -5.69
C LEU A 41 -0.76 -5.46 -4.42
N VAL A 42 -1.93 -6.12 -4.52
CA VAL A 42 -2.66 -6.62 -3.34
C VAL A 42 -1.87 -7.73 -2.67
N VAL A 43 -1.31 -8.67 -3.43
CA VAL A 43 -0.46 -9.74 -2.91
C VAL A 43 0.84 -9.18 -2.35
N ILE A 44 1.50 -8.23 -3.02
CA ILE A 44 2.70 -7.54 -2.52
C ILE A 44 2.35 -6.68 -1.30
N GLY A 45 1.20 -6.03 -1.26
CA GLY A 45 0.74 -5.27 -0.10
C GLY A 45 0.52 -6.18 1.12
N VAL A 46 -0.13 -7.32 0.92
CA VAL A 46 -0.29 -8.36 1.95
C VAL A 46 1.06 -8.99 2.29
N LEU A 47 1.90 -9.29 1.29
CA LEU A 47 3.25 -9.82 1.50
C LEU A 47 4.21 -8.79 2.13
N ALA A 48 4.08 -7.50 1.84
CA ALA A 48 4.85 -6.44 2.51
C ALA A 48 4.43 -6.26 3.98
N MET A 49 3.14 -6.46 4.31
CA MET A 49 2.70 -6.60 5.70
C MET A 49 3.25 -7.87 6.37
N LEU A 50 3.45 -8.96 5.59
CA LEU A 50 4.04 -10.23 6.03
C LEU A 50 5.58 -10.17 6.11
N LEU A 51 6.24 -9.29 5.34
CA LEU A 51 7.69 -9.05 5.35
C LEU A 51 8.13 -8.09 6.46
N SER A 52 7.22 -7.51 7.25
CA SER A 52 7.61 -7.05 8.58
C SER A 52 8.21 -8.25 9.31
N VAL A 53 9.36 -8.06 9.94
CA VAL A 53 10.23 -9.09 10.54
C VAL A 53 9.51 -10.13 11.43
N SER A 54 8.28 -9.85 11.86
CA SER A 54 7.40 -10.74 12.64
C SER A 54 6.83 -11.93 11.86
N ALA A 55 6.66 -11.84 10.55
CA ALA A 55 6.06 -12.93 9.77
C ALA A 55 7.03 -14.08 9.45
N MET A 56 8.33 -13.83 9.47
CA MET A 56 9.32 -14.92 9.28
C MET A 56 9.42 -15.89 10.46
N ALA A 57 8.95 -15.52 11.63
CA ALA A 57 9.14 -16.32 12.84
C ALA A 57 7.96 -17.23 13.18
N CYS A 58 6.75 -16.97 12.68
CA CYS A 58 5.53 -17.73 12.99
C CYS A 58 4.98 -18.57 11.85
N SER A 59 5.26 -18.26 10.60
CA SER A 59 4.85 -19.12 9.49
C SER A 59 5.74 -20.37 9.46
N GLY A 60 5.13 -21.55 9.37
CA GLY A 60 5.68 -22.91 9.34
C GLY A 60 7.08 -23.21 8.79
N LEU A 61 7.93 -22.22 8.55
CA LEU A 61 9.37 -22.36 8.33
C LEU A 61 10.09 -22.97 9.54
N MET A 62 9.50 -22.91 10.75
CA MET A 62 10.01 -23.63 11.90
C MET A 62 9.66 -25.13 11.89
N SER A 63 8.75 -25.58 11.03
CA SER A 63 8.33 -27.00 10.97
C SER A 63 9.11 -27.84 9.95
N GLN A 64 9.92 -27.25 9.09
CA GLN A 64 10.94 -28.04 8.40
C GLN A 64 12.03 -28.35 9.41
N ALA A 65 12.19 -29.62 9.75
CA ALA A 65 13.33 -30.10 10.53
C ALA A 65 14.59 -29.69 9.75
N GLU A 66 15.18 -28.54 10.13
CA GLU A 66 16.45 -28.12 9.55
C GLU A 66 17.49 -29.18 9.89
N ASP A 67 18.20 -29.63 8.89
CA ASP A 67 19.36 -30.46 9.07
C ASP A 67 20.44 -29.63 9.79
N THR A 68 20.47 -29.79 11.12
CA THR A 68 21.48 -29.15 11.99
C THR A 68 22.79 -29.94 12.00
N SER A 69 22.93 -30.98 11.15
CA SER A 69 24.15 -31.81 11.07
C SER A 69 25.40 -31.02 10.65
N SER A 70 25.21 -29.84 10.02
CA SER A 70 26.31 -28.99 9.57
C SER A 70 26.88 -28.03 10.64
N TYR A 71 26.22 -27.88 11.79
CA TYR A 71 26.67 -26.98 12.87
C TYR A 71 26.17 -27.48 14.25
N LYS A 72 26.90 -27.06 15.30
CA LYS A 72 26.58 -27.41 16.68
C LYS A 72 25.72 -26.32 17.34
N LEU A 73 24.66 -26.73 18.03
CA LEU A 73 23.88 -25.88 18.90
C LEU A 73 24.59 -25.72 20.25
N THR A 74 24.54 -24.53 20.84
CA THR A 74 25.24 -24.22 22.10
C THR A 74 24.35 -24.41 23.33
N GLY A 75 23.02 -24.43 23.12
CA GLY A 75 22.05 -24.41 24.21
C GLY A 75 21.99 -23.07 24.94
N GLY A 76 21.23 -23.05 26.03
CA GLY A 76 21.08 -21.88 26.88
C GLY A 76 19.96 -20.94 26.50
N VAL A 77 19.83 -19.86 27.29
CA VAL A 77 18.80 -18.82 27.11
C VAL A 77 19.43 -17.58 26.46
N ALA A 78 18.89 -17.16 25.33
CA ALA A 78 19.34 -15.95 24.65
C ALA A 78 18.72 -14.67 25.27
N ALA A 79 17.43 -14.77 25.63
CA ALA A 79 16.71 -13.72 26.33
C ALA A 79 15.56 -14.29 27.16
N THR A 80 15.17 -13.57 28.22
CA THR A 80 13.95 -13.83 29.01
C THR A 80 13.05 -12.60 28.91
N ILE A 81 11.78 -12.80 28.52
CA ILE A 81 10.79 -11.75 28.29
C ILE A 81 9.56 -12.05 29.15
N ASN A 82 9.30 -11.27 30.20
CA ASN A 82 8.23 -11.51 31.17
C ASN A 82 8.18 -12.98 31.60
N GLY A 83 9.33 -13.57 31.93
CA GLY A 83 9.47 -14.98 32.33
C GLY A 83 9.45 -16.01 31.17
N THR A 84 9.20 -15.62 29.95
CA THR A 84 9.27 -16.50 28.77
C THR A 84 10.70 -16.54 28.22
N ASN A 85 11.27 -17.74 28.10
CA ASN A 85 12.62 -17.92 27.61
C ASN A 85 12.68 -18.07 26.10
N LEU A 86 13.46 -17.23 25.44
CA LEU A 86 13.94 -17.41 24.06
C LEU A 86 15.28 -18.14 24.11
N THR A 87 15.38 -19.33 23.51
CA THR A 87 16.61 -20.12 23.55
C THR A 87 17.64 -19.64 22.51
N GLU A 88 18.93 -19.82 22.83
CA GLU A 88 20.01 -19.53 21.88
C GLU A 88 19.92 -20.44 20.65
N ASP A 89 19.45 -21.67 20.82
CA ASP A 89 19.26 -22.59 19.70
C ASP A 89 18.24 -22.10 18.69
N THR A 90 17.15 -21.47 19.15
CA THR A 90 16.16 -20.83 18.27
C THR A 90 16.80 -19.70 17.46
N VAL A 91 17.58 -18.85 18.13
CA VAL A 91 18.29 -17.74 17.46
C VAL A 91 19.31 -18.28 16.47
N THR A 92 20.09 -19.30 16.86
CA THR A 92 21.09 -19.93 16.00
C THR A 92 20.46 -20.55 14.75
N LYS A 93 19.39 -21.33 14.90
CA LYS A 93 18.69 -21.97 13.79
C LYS A 93 18.18 -20.92 12.79
N GLN A 94 17.59 -19.85 13.29
CA GLN A 94 17.07 -18.78 12.42
C GLN A 94 18.19 -18.07 11.63
N ILE A 95 19.33 -17.76 12.27
CA ILE A 95 20.47 -17.14 11.59
C ILE A 95 21.06 -18.09 10.55
N MET A 96 21.20 -19.35 10.87
CA MET A 96 21.79 -20.35 9.95
C MET A 96 20.84 -20.63 8.77
N SER A 97 19.53 -20.70 9.01
CA SER A 97 18.52 -20.81 7.94
C SER A 97 18.58 -19.63 6.98
N MET A 98 18.65 -18.40 7.51
CA MET A 98 18.79 -17.20 6.70
C MET A 98 20.08 -17.22 5.90
N ARG A 99 21.23 -17.59 6.49
CA ARG A 99 22.50 -17.75 5.80
C ARG A 99 22.38 -18.71 4.60
N THR A 100 21.71 -19.85 4.80
CA THR A 100 21.49 -20.86 3.76
C THR A 100 20.58 -20.32 2.66
N SER A 101 19.46 -19.73 3.02
CA SER A 101 18.44 -19.22 2.08
C SER A 101 18.99 -18.11 1.16
N TYR A 102 19.90 -17.28 1.65
CA TYR A 102 20.53 -16.20 0.88
C TYR A 102 21.91 -16.58 0.31
N GLY A 103 22.33 -17.84 0.45
CA GLY A 103 23.59 -18.33 -0.14
C GLY A 103 24.84 -17.96 0.66
N TYR A 104 24.73 -17.42 1.88
CA TYR A 104 25.88 -17.06 2.73
C TYR A 104 26.39 -18.27 3.54
N THR A 105 26.54 -19.39 2.89
CA THR A 105 26.95 -20.66 3.56
C THR A 105 28.40 -20.64 4.03
N LYS A 106 29.29 -19.90 3.37
CA LYS A 106 30.68 -19.72 3.79
C LYS A 106 30.81 -18.54 4.75
N ASP A 107 31.68 -18.67 5.73
CA ASP A 107 31.93 -17.62 6.74
C ASP A 107 32.42 -16.30 6.13
N LYS A 108 33.18 -16.37 5.03
CA LYS A 108 33.62 -15.18 4.30
C LYS A 108 32.45 -14.41 3.68
N ASP A 109 31.51 -15.11 3.08
CA ASP A 109 30.35 -14.48 2.43
C ASP A 109 29.40 -13.88 3.47
N TRP A 110 29.24 -14.59 4.62
CA TRP A 110 28.53 -14.08 5.75
C TRP A 110 29.19 -12.86 6.39
N ALA A 111 30.51 -12.87 6.57
CA ALA A 111 31.26 -11.72 7.07
C ALA A 111 31.13 -10.49 6.14
N GLN A 112 31.19 -10.72 4.83
CA GLN A 112 31.00 -9.65 3.84
C GLN A 112 29.58 -9.06 3.94
N TYR A 113 28.55 -9.89 3.98
CA TYR A 113 27.16 -9.44 4.19
C TYR A 113 27.02 -8.57 5.44
N LEU A 114 27.61 -8.99 6.55
CA LEU A 114 27.53 -8.25 7.81
C LEU A 114 28.20 -6.86 7.65
N VAL A 115 29.41 -6.81 7.07
CA VAL A 115 30.15 -5.57 6.89
C VAL A 115 29.43 -4.63 5.92
N ASP A 116 28.91 -5.13 4.82
CA ASP A 116 28.16 -4.34 3.84
C ASP A 116 26.90 -3.68 4.43
N ASN A 117 26.32 -4.31 5.45
CA ASN A 117 25.13 -3.82 6.16
C ASN A 117 25.43 -3.14 7.51
N ASP A 118 26.69 -2.76 7.79
CA ASP A 118 27.13 -2.13 9.06
C ASP A 118 26.82 -2.96 10.31
N LEU A 119 26.82 -4.29 10.15
CA LEU A 119 26.50 -5.26 11.19
C LEU A 119 27.74 -5.99 11.70
N THR A 120 27.61 -6.57 12.87
CA THR A 120 28.48 -7.60 13.43
C THR A 120 27.62 -8.81 13.82
N PRO A 121 28.19 -10.01 14.00
CA PRO A 121 27.43 -11.15 14.51
C PRO A 121 26.59 -10.81 15.76
N LYS A 122 27.19 -10.07 16.70
CA LYS A 122 26.51 -9.60 17.92
C LYS A 122 25.36 -8.64 17.64
N LYS A 123 25.54 -7.67 16.73
CA LYS A 123 24.45 -6.73 16.34
C LYS A 123 23.33 -7.47 15.64
N TYR A 124 23.64 -8.38 14.72
CA TYR A 124 22.64 -9.15 13.99
C TYR A 124 21.82 -10.05 14.95
N ARG A 125 22.51 -10.77 15.86
CA ARG A 125 21.84 -11.54 16.92
C ARG A 125 20.91 -10.64 17.75
N LYS A 126 21.38 -9.46 18.16
CA LYS A 126 20.54 -8.52 18.92
C LYS A 126 19.30 -8.12 18.17
N GLN A 127 19.40 -7.74 16.89
CA GLN A 127 18.25 -7.39 16.06
C GLN A 127 17.23 -8.53 15.99
N LEU A 128 17.72 -9.78 15.86
CA LEU A 128 16.85 -10.94 15.83
C LEU A 128 16.17 -11.19 17.19
N ILE A 129 16.90 -11.04 18.29
CA ILE A 129 16.32 -11.13 19.64
C ILE A 129 15.29 -10.03 19.87
N ASP A 130 15.56 -8.79 19.44
CA ASP A 130 14.61 -7.68 19.55
C ASP A 130 13.31 -7.98 18.76
N SER A 131 13.43 -8.62 17.59
CA SER A 131 12.29 -9.08 16.81
C SER A 131 11.47 -10.17 17.52
N TYR A 132 12.11 -11.19 18.03
CA TYR A 132 11.45 -12.24 18.82
C TYR A 132 10.81 -11.67 20.09
N THR A 133 11.49 -10.73 20.75
CA THR A 133 10.96 -10.04 21.93
C THR A 133 9.65 -9.34 21.60
N GLN A 134 9.60 -8.59 20.49
CA GLN A 134 8.37 -7.93 20.05
C GLN A 134 7.25 -8.94 19.79
N GLN A 135 7.57 -10.06 19.17
CA GLN A 135 6.60 -11.11 18.88
C GLN A 135 6.07 -11.76 20.16
N ILE A 136 6.95 -12.12 21.08
CA ILE A 136 6.56 -12.72 22.39
C ILE A 136 5.67 -11.75 23.16
N LEU A 137 6.02 -10.47 23.20
CA LEU A 137 5.22 -9.44 23.86
C LEU A 137 3.82 -9.29 23.21
N LEU A 138 3.74 -9.32 21.88
CA LEU A 138 2.44 -9.27 21.18
C LEU A 138 1.58 -10.49 21.49
N GLN A 139 2.16 -11.69 21.53
CA GLN A 139 1.45 -12.92 21.90
C GLN A 139 0.97 -12.89 23.36
N GLN A 140 1.80 -12.37 24.27
CA GLN A 140 1.40 -12.19 25.68
C GLN A 140 0.25 -11.18 25.78
N ALA A 141 0.35 -10.03 25.08
CA ALA A 141 -0.69 -9.01 25.04
C ALA A 141 -2.01 -9.55 24.45
N GLN A 142 -1.95 -10.34 23.37
CA GLN A 142 -3.13 -11.01 22.80
C GLN A 142 -3.80 -11.91 23.85
N LYS A 143 -3.03 -12.71 24.54
CA LYS A 143 -3.52 -13.61 25.59
C LYS A 143 -4.13 -12.84 26.77
N GLU A 144 -3.45 -11.82 27.26
CA GLU A 144 -3.90 -10.97 28.38
C GLU A 144 -5.20 -10.22 28.06
N ASN A 145 -5.40 -9.84 26.79
CA ASN A 145 -6.60 -9.16 26.33
C ASN A 145 -7.67 -10.14 25.78
N GLY A 146 -7.53 -11.44 25.98
CA GLY A 146 -8.51 -12.45 25.57
C GLY A 146 -8.71 -12.55 24.06
N VAL A 147 -7.72 -12.14 23.26
CA VAL A 147 -7.77 -12.19 21.79
C VAL A 147 -7.74 -13.63 21.31
N THR A 148 -8.78 -14.02 20.57
CA THR A 148 -8.87 -15.32 19.92
C THR A 148 -9.30 -15.12 18.46
N VAL A 149 -8.78 -15.97 17.58
CA VAL A 149 -9.17 -16.01 16.16
C VAL A 149 -9.65 -17.41 15.83
N SER A 150 -10.91 -17.52 15.41
CA SER A 150 -11.49 -18.80 15.04
C SER A 150 -11.11 -19.24 13.61
N ASP A 151 -11.22 -20.53 13.34
CA ASP A 151 -10.92 -21.07 12.02
C ASP A 151 -11.92 -20.54 10.97
N GLU A 152 -13.16 -20.23 11.37
CA GLU A 152 -14.18 -19.63 10.50
C GLU A 152 -13.78 -18.21 10.08
N GLU A 153 -13.17 -17.43 10.96
CA GLU A 153 -12.67 -16.08 10.63
C GLU A 153 -11.51 -16.16 9.64
N VAL A 154 -10.60 -17.12 9.83
CA VAL A 154 -9.49 -17.37 8.89
C VAL A 154 -10.01 -17.81 7.53
N GLU A 155 -10.97 -18.75 7.49
CA GLU A 155 -11.58 -19.21 6.23
C GLU A 155 -12.35 -18.11 5.52
N LYS A 156 -13.03 -17.22 6.25
CA LYS A 156 -13.69 -16.06 5.65
C LYS A 156 -12.66 -15.13 5.02
N ALA A 157 -11.60 -14.78 5.75
CA ALA A 157 -10.54 -13.91 5.24
C ALA A 157 -9.83 -14.52 4.01
N TRP A 158 -9.61 -15.84 4.02
CA TRP A 158 -9.11 -16.57 2.87
C TRP A 158 -10.03 -16.48 1.64
N LYS A 159 -11.33 -16.66 1.82
CA LYS A 159 -12.32 -16.55 0.73
C LYS A 159 -12.37 -15.13 0.16
N ASP A 160 -12.30 -14.12 1.03
CA ASP A 160 -12.28 -12.71 0.62
C ASP A 160 -11.00 -12.38 -0.18
N ALA A 161 -9.84 -12.87 0.25
CA ALA A 161 -8.58 -12.74 -0.48
C ALA A 161 -8.64 -13.44 -1.84
N CYS A 162 -9.16 -14.67 -1.89
CA CYS A 162 -9.37 -15.40 -3.15
C CYS A 162 -10.28 -14.63 -4.11
N LYS A 163 -11.40 -14.08 -3.62
CA LYS A 163 -12.32 -13.27 -4.43
C LYS A 163 -11.65 -12.04 -5.01
N SER A 164 -10.88 -11.33 -4.20
CA SER A 164 -10.13 -10.13 -4.62
C SER A 164 -9.04 -10.45 -5.66
N ALA A 165 -8.47 -11.66 -5.59
CA ALA A 165 -7.41 -12.12 -6.49
C ALA A 165 -7.92 -12.80 -7.79
N GLY A 166 -9.24 -12.76 -8.05
CA GLY A 166 -9.82 -13.38 -9.26
C GLY A 166 -10.11 -14.89 -9.13
N GLY A 167 -10.21 -15.38 -7.89
CA GLY A 167 -10.57 -16.75 -7.55
C GLY A 167 -9.45 -17.58 -6.95
N ALA A 168 -9.82 -18.62 -6.21
CA ALA A 168 -8.87 -19.45 -5.45
C ALA A 168 -7.76 -20.06 -6.31
N LYS A 169 -8.06 -20.51 -7.53
CA LYS A 169 -7.06 -21.10 -8.45
C LYS A 169 -5.99 -20.07 -8.86
N ALA A 170 -6.42 -18.85 -9.19
CA ALA A 170 -5.51 -17.76 -9.57
C ALA A 170 -4.63 -17.36 -8.38
N PHE A 171 -5.24 -17.23 -7.19
CA PHE A 171 -4.53 -16.83 -5.99
C PHE A 171 -3.51 -17.88 -5.54
N LYS A 172 -3.87 -19.17 -5.50
CA LYS A 172 -2.92 -20.27 -5.19
C LYS A 172 -1.72 -20.30 -6.15
N LYS A 173 -1.95 -20.03 -7.45
CA LYS A 173 -0.86 -19.92 -8.43
C LYS A 173 0.07 -18.76 -8.09
N THR A 174 -0.49 -17.62 -7.71
CA THR A 174 0.30 -16.43 -7.31
C THR A 174 1.11 -16.72 -6.04
N LEU A 175 0.48 -17.27 -5.00
CA LEU A 175 1.18 -17.66 -3.76
C LEU A 175 2.37 -18.56 -4.05
N LYS A 176 2.18 -19.61 -4.87
CA LYS A 176 3.27 -20.53 -5.26
C LYS A 176 4.43 -19.82 -5.96
N THR A 177 4.16 -18.80 -6.79
CA THR A 177 5.21 -18.01 -7.46
C THR A 177 6.11 -17.29 -6.44
N TYR A 178 5.55 -16.91 -5.29
CA TYR A 178 6.28 -16.24 -4.20
C TYR A 178 6.73 -17.20 -3.07
N GLY A 179 6.63 -18.52 -3.28
CA GLY A 179 7.09 -19.52 -2.31
C GLY A 179 6.15 -19.77 -1.14
N TYR A 180 4.89 -19.33 -1.23
CA TYR A 180 3.88 -19.56 -0.20
C TYR A 180 2.94 -20.72 -0.55
N THR A 181 2.41 -21.37 0.50
CA THR A 181 1.30 -22.33 0.41
C THR A 181 -0.01 -21.68 0.88
N GLU A 182 -1.13 -22.36 0.69
CA GLU A 182 -2.41 -21.95 1.29
C GLU A 182 -2.31 -21.90 2.83
N ASP A 183 -1.70 -22.93 3.43
CA ASP A 183 -1.59 -23.05 4.87
C ASP A 183 -0.73 -21.94 5.47
N THR A 184 0.47 -21.69 4.91
CA THR A 184 1.32 -20.59 5.39
C THR A 184 0.67 -19.22 5.22
N TYR A 185 -0.18 -19.04 4.20
CA TYR A 185 -0.93 -17.82 4.04
C TYR A 185 -2.08 -17.70 5.06
N LYS A 186 -2.79 -18.80 5.35
CA LYS A 186 -3.81 -18.84 6.41
C LYS A 186 -3.24 -18.57 7.80
N ASP A 187 -2.05 -19.09 8.10
CA ASP A 187 -1.33 -18.77 9.34
C ASP A 187 -1.06 -17.26 9.44
N SER A 188 -0.63 -16.66 8.34
CA SER A 188 -0.42 -15.22 8.29
C SER A 188 -1.72 -14.41 8.44
N LEU A 189 -2.83 -14.89 7.86
CA LEU A 189 -4.15 -14.28 8.08
C LEU A 189 -4.58 -14.35 9.53
N LYS A 190 -4.35 -15.48 10.19
CA LYS A 190 -4.66 -15.67 11.62
C LYS A 190 -3.90 -14.66 12.49
N GLU A 191 -2.62 -14.47 12.22
CA GLU A 191 -1.78 -13.50 12.93
C GLU A 191 -2.24 -12.05 12.71
N ASN A 192 -2.55 -11.70 11.46
CA ASN A 192 -3.07 -10.36 11.12
C ASN A 192 -4.42 -10.09 11.80
N LEU A 193 -5.32 -11.08 11.83
CA LEU A 193 -6.60 -10.97 12.54
C LEU A 193 -6.41 -10.81 14.05
N ALA A 194 -5.47 -11.55 14.64
CA ALA A 194 -5.14 -11.43 16.06
C ALA A 194 -4.57 -10.03 16.38
N GLN A 195 -3.67 -9.51 15.55
CA GLN A 195 -3.13 -8.16 15.72
C GLN A 195 -4.22 -7.08 15.59
N GLN A 196 -5.13 -7.22 14.61
CA GLN A 196 -6.24 -6.29 14.46
C GLN A 196 -7.17 -6.32 15.68
N LYS A 197 -7.53 -7.51 16.16
CA LYS A 197 -8.34 -7.67 17.37
C LYS A 197 -7.66 -7.10 18.61
N LEU A 198 -6.34 -7.29 18.74
CA LEU A 198 -5.56 -6.69 19.82
C LEU A 198 -5.63 -5.15 19.73
N LYS A 199 -5.42 -4.58 18.55
CA LYS A 199 -5.51 -3.14 18.33
C LYS A 199 -6.90 -2.61 18.73
N ASP A 200 -7.96 -3.29 18.32
CA ASP A 200 -9.33 -2.91 18.65
C ASP A 200 -9.62 -3.01 20.16
N ALA A 201 -9.00 -3.96 20.86
CA ALA A 201 -9.15 -4.15 22.31
C ALA A 201 -8.42 -3.08 23.12
N VAL A 202 -7.16 -2.76 22.76
CA VAL A 202 -6.29 -1.87 23.56
C VAL A 202 -6.34 -0.40 23.15
N ALA A 203 -6.79 -0.12 21.93
CA ALA A 203 -6.92 1.22 21.38
C ALA A 203 -8.32 1.46 20.77
N PRO A 204 -9.40 1.28 21.56
CA PRO A 204 -10.75 1.52 21.06
C PRO A 204 -10.92 3.00 20.72
N THR A 205 -11.46 3.28 19.56
CA THR A 205 -11.71 4.65 19.11
C THR A 205 -13.18 4.94 18.98
N SER A 206 -13.61 6.11 19.46
CA SER A 206 -14.94 6.65 19.23
C SER A 206 -15.08 7.22 17.81
N LYS A 207 -16.30 7.51 17.42
CA LYS A 207 -16.56 8.28 16.20
C LYS A 207 -15.93 9.68 16.37
N PRO A 208 -15.15 10.17 15.38
CA PRO A 208 -14.61 11.53 15.43
C PRO A 208 -15.70 12.59 15.58
N LYS A 209 -15.39 13.64 16.32
CA LYS A 209 -16.24 14.83 16.42
C LYS A 209 -16.23 15.59 15.10
N ASP A 210 -17.27 16.36 14.86
CA ASP A 210 -17.36 17.17 13.64
C ASP A 210 -16.22 18.21 13.57
N SER A 211 -15.75 18.75 14.72
CA SER A 211 -14.58 19.64 14.77
C SER A 211 -13.29 18.94 14.29
N GLU A 212 -13.02 17.71 14.73
CA GLU A 212 -11.83 16.95 14.32
C GLU A 212 -11.83 16.65 12.82
N ILE A 213 -13.02 16.48 12.22
CA ILE A 213 -13.17 16.30 10.78
C ILE A 213 -12.90 17.62 10.05
N VAL A 214 -13.41 18.75 10.57
CA VAL A 214 -13.19 20.09 10.02
C VAL A 214 -11.71 20.46 10.09
N ASP A 215 -11.06 20.24 11.24
CA ASP A 215 -9.63 20.50 11.43
C ASP A 215 -8.80 19.69 10.41
N TYR A 216 -9.09 18.39 10.27
CA TYR A 216 -8.39 17.54 9.30
C TYR A 216 -8.58 18.00 7.85
N ILE A 217 -9.80 18.42 7.47
CA ILE A 217 -10.06 18.96 6.13
C ILE A 217 -9.25 20.22 5.90
N ASN A 218 -9.22 21.13 6.86
CA ASN A 218 -8.53 22.41 6.73
C ASN A 218 -7.00 22.22 6.65
N GLU A 219 -6.44 21.30 7.41
CA GLU A 219 -5.03 20.93 7.32
C GLU A 219 -4.67 20.30 5.97
N ASN A 220 -5.64 19.69 5.28
CA ASN A 220 -5.47 18.95 4.04
C ASN A 220 -6.35 19.52 2.91
N LEU A 221 -6.72 20.79 2.96
CA LEU A 221 -7.74 21.38 2.10
C LEU A 221 -7.46 21.19 0.60
N SER A 222 -6.21 21.32 0.18
CA SER A 222 -5.79 21.12 -1.22
C SER A 222 -6.12 19.74 -1.78
N ASN A 223 -6.27 18.73 -0.92
CA ASN A 223 -6.61 17.37 -1.34
C ASN A 223 -8.11 17.16 -1.56
N TYR A 224 -8.96 18.04 -1.02
CA TYR A 224 -10.41 17.87 -1.03
C TYR A 224 -11.16 19.04 -1.64
N ASN A 225 -10.57 20.24 -1.70
CA ASN A 225 -11.19 21.40 -2.33
C ASN A 225 -11.26 21.22 -3.85
N ASP A 226 -12.20 21.89 -4.47
CA ASP A 226 -12.53 21.77 -5.90
C ASP A 226 -12.94 20.35 -6.31
N ALA A 227 -13.44 19.55 -5.34
CA ALA A 227 -13.90 18.21 -5.63
C ALA A 227 -15.18 18.21 -6.47
N ARG A 228 -15.23 17.36 -7.48
CA ARG A 228 -16.40 17.19 -8.35
C ARG A 228 -16.91 15.76 -8.27
N ARG A 229 -18.22 15.62 -8.09
CA ARG A 229 -18.93 14.35 -8.21
C ARG A 229 -19.43 14.20 -9.63
N SER A 230 -19.27 13.05 -10.24
CA SER A 230 -19.71 12.84 -11.60
C SER A 230 -20.52 11.59 -11.83
N SER A 231 -21.33 11.65 -12.87
CA SER A 231 -21.95 10.49 -13.50
C SER A 231 -21.39 10.28 -14.89
N ASN A 232 -21.22 9.02 -15.29
CA ASN A 232 -20.53 8.59 -16.50
C ASN A 232 -21.45 7.79 -17.42
N ILE A 233 -21.41 8.09 -18.71
CA ILE A 233 -21.87 7.21 -19.78
C ILE A 233 -20.63 6.76 -20.53
N LEU A 234 -20.40 5.47 -20.65
CA LEU A 234 -19.29 4.87 -21.39
C LEU A 234 -19.82 4.11 -22.60
N ILE A 235 -19.39 4.46 -23.78
CA ILE A 235 -19.48 3.63 -24.98
C ILE A 235 -18.15 2.91 -25.11
N LYS A 236 -18.14 1.62 -24.73
CA LYS A 236 -16.93 0.83 -24.66
C LYS A 236 -16.42 0.49 -26.05
N VAL A 237 -15.12 0.71 -26.27
CA VAL A 237 -14.38 0.21 -27.42
C VAL A 237 -12.94 -0.09 -26.95
N ASP A 238 -12.38 -1.19 -27.41
CA ASP A 238 -11.02 -1.56 -27.02
C ASP A 238 -9.99 -0.65 -27.72
N SER A 239 -8.88 -0.35 -27.06
CA SER A 239 -7.86 0.56 -27.59
C SER A 239 -7.21 0.06 -28.88
N ASP A 240 -7.21 -1.24 -29.12
CA ASP A 240 -6.70 -1.93 -30.31
C ASP A 240 -7.79 -2.28 -31.34
N ALA A 241 -9.02 -1.81 -31.14
CA ALA A 241 -10.12 -1.97 -32.10
C ALA A 241 -9.82 -1.23 -33.42
N SER A 242 -10.52 -1.64 -34.48
CA SER A 242 -10.40 -0.99 -35.79
C SER A 242 -10.81 0.50 -35.75
N ASP A 243 -10.30 1.31 -36.69
CA ASP A 243 -10.69 2.71 -36.78
C ASP A 243 -12.19 2.87 -37.11
N GLU A 244 -12.78 1.89 -37.80
CA GLU A 244 -14.22 1.84 -38.09
C GLU A 244 -15.02 1.61 -36.81
N ASP A 245 -14.62 0.67 -35.94
CA ASP A 245 -15.27 0.41 -34.65
C ASP A 245 -15.15 1.61 -33.72
N LYS A 246 -13.99 2.25 -33.67
CA LYS A 246 -13.77 3.49 -32.91
C LYS A 246 -14.65 4.64 -33.42
N ALA A 247 -14.75 4.81 -34.73
CA ALA A 247 -15.62 5.83 -35.35
C ALA A 247 -17.10 5.56 -35.03
N ALA A 248 -17.54 4.29 -35.10
CA ALA A 248 -18.91 3.90 -34.74
C ALA A 248 -19.22 4.16 -33.27
N ALA A 249 -18.30 3.79 -32.36
CA ALA A 249 -18.44 4.06 -30.93
C ALA A 249 -18.51 5.56 -30.63
N LYS A 250 -17.65 6.37 -31.26
CA LYS A 250 -17.67 7.84 -31.16
C LYS A 250 -18.99 8.42 -31.63
N ALA A 251 -19.48 7.96 -32.79
CA ALA A 251 -20.78 8.42 -33.35
C ALA A 251 -21.93 8.06 -32.38
N LYS A 252 -21.93 6.89 -31.80
CA LYS A 252 -22.93 6.50 -30.79
C LYS A 252 -22.86 7.36 -29.52
N ALA A 253 -21.66 7.72 -29.08
CA ALA A 253 -21.48 8.63 -27.94
C ALA A 253 -21.99 10.05 -28.28
N GLN A 254 -21.75 10.51 -29.51
CA GLN A 254 -22.24 11.80 -29.99
C GLN A 254 -23.76 11.79 -30.07
N GLU A 255 -24.38 10.77 -30.67
CA GLU A 255 -25.83 10.61 -30.68
C GLU A 255 -26.45 10.70 -29.29
N CYS A 256 -25.82 10.01 -28.33
CA CYS A 256 -26.24 10.04 -26.93
C CYS A 256 -26.19 11.47 -26.37
N LEU A 257 -25.08 12.19 -26.59
CA LEU A 257 -24.88 13.56 -26.14
C LEU A 257 -25.92 14.52 -26.80
N ASP A 258 -26.17 14.37 -28.11
CA ASP A 258 -27.15 15.20 -28.84
C ASP A 258 -28.55 15.03 -28.26
N LYS A 259 -28.96 13.81 -27.91
CA LYS A 259 -30.26 13.50 -27.25
C LYS A 259 -30.37 14.10 -25.85
N ILE A 260 -29.25 14.12 -25.11
CA ILE A 260 -29.22 14.77 -23.80
C ILE A 260 -29.34 16.30 -23.98
N ASN A 261 -28.60 16.89 -24.91
CA ASN A 261 -28.59 18.33 -25.12
C ASN A 261 -29.92 18.86 -25.70
N SER A 262 -30.60 18.05 -26.51
CA SER A 262 -31.94 18.39 -27.02
C SER A 262 -33.06 18.21 -25.98
N GLY A 263 -32.77 17.56 -24.83
CA GLY A 263 -33.76 17.24 -23.83
C GLY A 263 -34.65 16.01 -24.17
N GLU A 264 -34.35 15.28 -25.26
CA GLU A 264 -35.03 14.03 -25.63
C GLU A 264 -34.81 12.94 -24.55
N LEU A 265 -33.63 12.89 -24.00
CA LEU A 265 -33.30 11.97 -22.88
C LEU A 265 -32.79 12.74 -21.67
N SER A 266 -33.22 12.32 -20.50
CA SER A 266 -32.50 12.69 -19.29
C SER A 266 -31.13 11.98 -19.26
N PHE A 267 -30.14 12.55 -18.56
CA PHE A 267 -28.82 11.90 -18.42
C PHE A 267 -28.96 10.48 -17.82
N GLU A 268 -29.85 10.29 -16.83
CA GLU A 268 -30.10 8.99 -16.20
C GLU A 268 -30.71 7.97 -17.16
N ASP A 269 -31.61 8.38 -18.05
CA ASP A 269 -32.17 7.48 -19.06
C ASP A 269 -31.16 7.17 -20.16
N ALA A 270 -30.32 8.13 -20.52
CA ALA A 270 -29.19 7.92 -21.43
C ALA A 270 -28.18 6.91 -20.83
N VAL A 271 -27.89 6.97 -19.52
CA VAL A 271 -27.06 5.95 -18.84
C VAL A 271 -27.65 4.55 -19.02
N LYS A 272 -28.96 4.39 -18.79
CA LYS A 272 -29.63 3.08 -18.94
C LYS A 272 -29.58 2.56 -20.37
N GLN A 273 -29.76 3.45 -21.33
CA GLN A 273 -29.86 3.09 -22.75
C GLN A 273 -28.48 2.86 -23.39
N TYR A 274 -27.52 3.72 -23.13
CA TYR A 274 -26.25 3.78 -23.87
C TYR A 274 -25.03 3.25 -23.10
N SER A 275 -25.00 3.35 -21.75
CA SER A 275 -23.78 3.07 -21.01
C SER A 275 -23.42 1.58 -20.97
N ASP A 276 -22.19 1.27 -21.29
CA ASP A 276 -21.56 -0.04 -21.15
C ASP A 276 -20.79 -0.17 -19.80
N ASP A 277 -20.80 0.87 -18.97
CA ASP A 277 -20.15 0.84 -17.65
C ASP A 277 -21.01 0.08 -16.62
N THR A 278 -20.79 -1.22 -16.51
CA THR A 278 -21.52 -2.10 -15.56
C THR A 278 -21.27 -1.72 -14.09
N GLY A 279 -20.21 -0.96 -13.77
CA GLY A 279 -19.88 -0.55 -12.41
C GLY A 279 -20.76 0.59 -11.88
N SER A 280 -21.21 1.47 -12.79
CA SER A 280 -21.99 2.66 -12.44
C SER A 280 -23.42 2.66 -13.03
N LYS A 281 -23.72 1.87 -14.04
CA LYS A 281 -25.00 1.86 -14.75
C LYS A 281 -26.20 1.76 -13.83
N GLU A 282 -26.20 0.79 -12.91
CA GLU A 282 -27.28 0.59 -11.92
C GLU A 282 -27.38 1.71 -10.86
N LYS A 283 -26.35 2.57 -10.79
CA LYS A 283 -26.30 3.74 -9.93
C LYS A 283 -26.53 5.04 -10.71
N LYS A 284 -27.23 4.97 -11.84
CA LYS A 284 -27.51 6.12 -12.70
C LYS A 284 -26.24 6.80 -13.23
N GLY A 285 -25.18 6.00 -13.42
CA GLY A 285 -23.88 6.45 -13.88
C GLY A 285 -22.96 7.03 -12.80
N ASP A 286 -23.40 7.12 -11.52
CA ASP A 286 -22.61 7.73 -10.45
C ASP A 286 -21.30 6.99 -10.22
N VAL A 287 -20.20 7.69 -10.41
CA VAL A 287 -18.83 7.21 -10.20
C VAL A 287 -18.15 7.89 -9.00
N GLY A 288 -18.88 8.76 -8.29
CA GLY A 288 -18.42 9.40 -7.05
C GLY A 288 -17.60 10.67 -7.28
N TRP A 289 -16.85 11.04 -6.24
CA TRP A 289 -16.04 12.25 -6.17
C TRP A 289 -14.63 12.00 -6.71
N ASP A 290 -14.11 12.89 -7.55
CA ASP A 290 -12.77 12.81 -8.14
C ASP A 290 -11.63 12.83 -7.11
N LYS A 291 -11.83 13.52 -5.99
CA LYS A 291 -10.84 13.55 -4.90
C LYS A 291 -10.82 12.25 -4.05
N LEU A 292 -11.83 11.40 -4.20
CA LEU A 292 -11.93 10.09 -3.55
C LEU A 292 -11.74 8.92 -4.51
N THR A 293 -11.71 9.21 -5.83
CA THR A 293 -11.62 8.22 -6.91
C THR A 293 -10.54 8.64 -7.91
N THR A 294 -9.72 7.71 -8.34
CA THR A 294 -8.72 7.98 -9.39
C THR A 294 -9.35 7.72 -10.75
N PHE A 295 -9.54 8.76 -11.54
CA PHE A 295 -9.97 8.68 -12.93
C PHE A 295 -8.76 8.65 -13.89
N VAL A 296 -8.98 8.26 -15.16
CA VAL A 296 -7.99 8.41 -16.21
C VAL A 296 -7.83 9.89 -16.58
N ASP A 297 -6.63 10.27 -17.04
CA ASP A 297 -6.27 11.68 -17.19
C ASP A 297 -7.24 12.47 -18.11
N SER A 298 -7.72 11.86 -19.21
CA SER A 298 -8.68 12.52 -20.11
C SER A 298 -10.04 12.77 -19.45
N TYR A 299 -10.52 11.82 -18.63
CA TYR A 299 -11.75 11.97 -17.86
C TYR A 299 -11.60 13.06 -16.78
N GLN A 300 -10.49 13.01 -16.03
CA GLN A 300 -10.22 13.99 -14.97
C GLN A 300 -10.11 15.40 -15.53
N THR A 301 -9.39 15.59 -16.64
CA THR A 301 -9.23 16.90 -17.29
C THR A 301 -10.57 17.47 -17.77
N ALA A 302 -11.42 16.60 -18.34
CA ALA A 302 -12.75 17.04 -18.79
C ALA A 302 -13.64 17.42 -17.59
N LEU A 303 -13.62 16.61 -16.52
CA LEU A 303 -14.41 16.87 -15.33
C LEU A 303 -14.00 18.18 -14.63
N GLU A 304 -12.70 18.49 -14.58
CA GLU A 304 -12.17 19.73 -13.97
C GLU A 304 -12.71 21.01 -14.65
N GLY A 305 -13.11 20.92 -15.93
CA GLY A 305 -13.72 22.02 -16.65
C GLY A 305 -15.22 22.22 -16.42
N LEU A 306 -15.90 21.29 -15.71
CA LEU A 306 -17.35 21.32 -15.57
C LEU A 306 -17.78 21.98 -14.25
N ASN A 307 -18.85 22.79 -14.33
CA ASN A 307 -19.60 23.23 -13.15
C ASN A 307 -20.69 22.22 -12.81
N LYS A 308 -21.26 22.33 -11.61
CA LYS A 308 -22.39 21.49 -11.21
C LYS A 308 -23.57 21.62 -12.16
N GLY A 309 -23.98 20.52 -12.73
CA GLY A 309 -25.06 20.40 -13.69
C GLY A 309 -24.58 20.27 -15.15
N ASP A 310 -23.36 20.70 -15.46
CA ASP A 310 -22.79 20.67 -16.82
C ASP A 310 -22.56 19.23 -17.29
N VAL A 311 -22.66 19.06 -18.60
CA VAL A 311 -22.35 17.81 -19.33
C VAL A 311 -21.18 18.11 -20.27
N SER A 312 -20.21 17.18 -20.31
CA SER A 312 -19.03 17.30 -21.17
C SER A 312 -19.35 17.06 -22.64
N ASP A 313 -18.44 17.47 -23.52
CA ASP A 313 -18.33 16.89 -24.87
C ASP A 313 -17.99 15.38 -24.76
N VAL A 314 -17.97 14.71 -25.94
CA VAL A 314 -17.53 13.30 -26.02
C VAL A 314 -16.01 13.23 -25.77
N ILE A 315 -15.60 12.52 -24.72
CA ILE A 315 -14.21 12.37 -24.28
C ILE A 315 -13.69 10.99 -24.60
N GLU A 316 -12.54 10.91 -25.25
CA GLU A 316 -11.87 9.65 -25.55
C GLU A 316 -10.95 9.21 -24.40
N SER A 317 -10.96 7.92 -24.10
CA SER A 317 -10.05 7.29 -23.16
C SER A 317 -9.61 5.90 -23.63
N THR A 318 -8.77 5.22 -22.85
CA THR A 318 -8.38 3.82 -23.10
C THR A 318 -9.53 2.82 -22.92
N TYR A 319 -10.70 3.26 -22.43
CA TYR A 319 -11.90 2.41 -22.26
C TYR A 319 -12.93 2.62 -23.36
N GLY A 320 -12.79 3.66 -24.17
CA GLY A 320 -13.74 4.06 -25.17
C GLY A 320 -14.10 5.54 -25.03
N TYR A 321 -15.35 5.87 -25.34
CA TYR A 321 -15.86 7.24 -25.34
C TYR A 321 -16.79 7.49 -24.17
N HIS A 322 -16.60 8.63 -23.51
CA HIS A 322 -17.35 9.04 -22.32
C HIS A 322 -18.19 10.28 -22.60
N VAL A 323 -19.37 10.34 -21.96
CA VAL A 323 -20.12 11.58 -21.72
C VAL A 323 -20.23 11.73 -20.21
N ILE A 324 -19.77 12.86 -19.67
CA ILE A 324 -19.61 13.08 -18.24
C ILE A 324 -20.56 14.17 -17.79
N LYS A 325 -21.30 13.93 -16.70
CA LYS A 325 -22.07 15.00 -16.04
C LYS A 325 -21.48 15.30 -14.67
N CYS A 326 -21.15 16.55 -14.40
CA CYS A 326 -20.82 17.00 -13.05
C CYS A 326 -22.11 17.10 -12.23
N THR A 327 -22.29 16.22 -11.26
CA THR A 327 -23.52 16.12 -10.46
C THR A 327 -23.46 16.93 -9.19
N ASP A 328 -22.25 17.16 -8.67
CA ASP A 328 -22.04 18.00 -7.47
C ASP A 328 -20.62 18.60 -7.48
N TYR A 329 -20.44 19.70 -6.73
CA TYR A 329 -19.18 20.43 -6.64
C TYR A 329 -18.99 20.95 -5.20
N PHE A 330 -17.83 20.64 -4.64
CA PHE A 330 -17.41 21.11 -3.31
C PHE A 330 -16.26 22.07 -3.43
N HIS A 331 -16.47 23.31 -3.00
CA HIS A 331 -15.47 24.37 -2.99
C HIS A 331 -15.67 25.27 -1.78
N VAL A 332 -14.57 25.70 -1.19
CA VAL A 332 -14.49 26.77 -0.21
C VAL A 332 -13.33 27.70 -0.55
N ASP A 333 -13.50 29.01 -0.34
CA ASP A 333 -12.51 30.02 -0.71
C ASP A 333 -11.23 29.95 0.14
N SER A 334 -11.36 29.62 1.41
CA SER A 334 -10.21 29.61 2.34
C SER A 334 -10.21 28.41 3.29
N GLN A 335 -11.31 28.10 3.93
CA GLN A 335 -11.46 27.02 4.91
C GLN A 335 -12.90 26.57 5.04
N VAL A 336 -13.07 25.39 5.64
CA VAL A 336 -14.38 24.88 6.10
C VAL A 336 -14.62 25.42 7.50
N ASP A 337 -15.70 26.17 7.69
CA ASP A 337 -16.10 26.73 8.98
C ASP A 337 -17.16 25.86 9.69
N ASP A 338 -18.02 25.18 8.93
CA ASP A 338 -19.06 24.28 9.44
C ASP A 338 -19.03 22.95 8.66
N ILE A 339 -19.09 21.85 9.38
CA ILE A 339 -19.14 20.49 8.81
C ILE A 339 -20.29 20.28 7.81
N LYS A 340 -21.34 21.10 7.88
CA LYS A 340 -22.47 21.07 6.93
C LYS A 340 -22.07 21.50 5.51
N GLN A 341 -20.99 22.26 5.36
CA GLN A 341 -20.44 22.64 4.06
C GLN A 341 -19.85 21.42 3.34
N VAL A 342 -19.44 20.39 4.10
CA VAL A 342 -18.73 19.21 3.55
C VAL A 342 -19.73 18.17 3.02
N PRO A 343 -19.61 17.74 1.78
CA PRO A 343 -20.44 16.67 1.22
C PRO A 343 -20.39 15.40 2.07
N LYS A 344 -21.54 14.72 2.19
CA LYS A 344 -21.72 13.54 3.04
C LYS A 344 -20.66 12.45 2.81
N ASP A 345 -20.32 12.19 1.53
CA ASP A 345 -19.37 11.10 1.19
C ASP A 345 -17.94 11.50 1.56
N ILE A 346 -17.56 12.76 1.33
CA ILE A 346 -16.26 13.31 1.74
C ILE A 346 -16.17 13.29 3.27
N LYS A 347 -17.19 13.77 3.97
CA LYS A 347 -17.28 13.69 5.44
C LYS A 347 -17.11 12.26 5.96
N LYS A 348 -17.81 11.30 5.35
CA LYS A 348 -17.73 9.88 5.73
C LYS A 348 -16.32 9.32 5.51
N TYR A 349 -15.71 9.63 4.36
CA TYR A 349 -14.35 9.21 4.05
C TYR A 349 -13.37 9.76 5.09
N ILE A 350 -13.40 11.08 5.35
CA ILE A 350 -12.49 11.72 6.28
C ILE A 350 -12.73 11.26 7.72
N SER A 351 -13.98 11.07 8.14
CA SER A 351 -14.29 10.48 9.44
C SER A 351 -13.60 9.12 9.64
N ASN A 352 -13.56 8.29 8.61
CA ASN A 352 -12.85 7.00 8.67
C ASN A 352 -11.32 7.20 8.71
N VAL A 353 -10.77 8.17 7.97
CA VAL A 353 -9.33 8.48 8.00
C VAL A 353 -8.92 8.94 9.39
N VAL A 354 -9.60 9.94 9.97
CA VAL A 354 -9.33 10.48 11.31
C VAL A 354 -9.44 9.37 12.36
N LYS A 355 -10.51 8.56 12.32
CA LYS A 355 -10.68 7.42 13.22
C LYS A 355 -9.53 6.43 13.12
N THR A 356 -9.10 6.07 11.90
CA THR A 356 -8.02 5.10 11.69
C THR A 356 -6.68 5.65 12.17
N GLN A 357 -6.43 6.93 11.97
CA GLN A 357 -5.23 7.61 12.43
C GLN A 357 -5.19 7.65 13.98
N ALA A 358 -6.29 8.04 14.62
CA ALA A 358 -6.40 8.04 16.07
C ALA A 358 -6.17 6.64 16.67
N ALA A 359 -6.77 5.58 16.05
CA ALA A 359 -6.54 4.20 16.45
C ALA A 359 -5.06 3.78 16.30
N SER A 360 -4.40 4.24 15.27
CA SER A 360 -2.99 3.90 15.03
C SER A 360 -2.06 4.60 16.03
N THR A 361 -2.32 5.86 16.32
CA THR A 361 -1.57 6.62 17.34
C THR A 361 -1.75 5.99 18.72
N ALA A 362 -3.00 5.78 19.16
CA ALA A 362 -3.29 5.17 20.46
C ALA A 362 -2.67 3.75 20.60
N TYR A 363 -2.72 2.94 19.54
CA TYR A 363 -2.08 1.63 19.54
C TYR A 363 -0.55 1.72 19.64
N SER A 364 0.07 2.67 18.94
CA SER A 364 1.53 2.88 18.99
C SER A 364 1.97 3.32 20.39
N GLU A 365 1.25 4.25 21.00
CA GLU A 365 1.52 4.72 22.37
C GLU A 365 1.34 3.59 23.40
N TRP A 366 0.27 2.82 23.28
CA TRP A 366 0.03 1.66 24.12
C TRP A 366 1.15 0.62 23.97
N LEU A 367 1.56 0.30 22.73
CA LEU A 367 2.62 -0.70 22.48
C LEU A 367 3.98 -0.24 23.00
N GLU A 368 4.28 1.05 22.88
CA GLU A 368 5.49 1.66 23.47
C GLU A 368 5.50 1.51 25.00
N GLN A 369 4.36 1.81 25.63
CA GLN A 369 4.22 1.66 27.08
C GLN A 369 4.32 0.18 27.49
N TYR A 370 3.61 -0.72 26.80
CA TYR A 370 3.65 -2.15 27.06
C TYR A 370 5.07 -2.73 26.97
N LYS A 371 5.87 -2.26 25.99
CA LYS A 371 7.29 -2.63 25.88
C LYS A 371 8.15 -2.07 27.01
N LYS A 372 7.89 -0.85 27.48
CA LYS A 372 8.62 -0.23 28.61
C LYS A 372 8.38 -0.95 29.93
N ASP A 373 7.17 -1.44 30.11
CA ASP A 373 6.74 -2.13 31.35
C ASP A 373 7.21 -3.60 31.37
N ALA A 374 7.68 -4.13 30.24
CA ALA A 374 8.12 -5.51 30.14
C ALA A 374 9.48 -5.75 30.83
N ASP A 375 9.58 -6.86 31.58
CA ASP A 375 10.85 -7.35 32.12
C ASP A 375 11.59 -8.13 31.02
N ILE A 376 12.66 -7.52 30.49
CA ILE A 376 13.46 -8.07 29.40
C ILE A 376 14.90 -8.18 29.81
N THR A 377 15.41 -9.41 29.87
CA THR A 377 16.83 -9.70 30.09
C THR A 377 17.43 -10.37 28.87
N VAL A 378 18.47 -9.78 28.27
CA VAL A 378 19.19 -10.35 27.12
C VAL A 378 20.56 -10.85 27.59
N ASN A 379 20.80 -12.13 27.43
CA ASN A 379 22.05 -12.75 27.81
C ASN A 379 23.18 -12.48 26.79
N PRO A 380 24.45 -12.45 27.26
CA PRO A 380 25.60 -12.32 26.37
C PRO A 380 25.61 -13.40 25.28
N MET A 381 26.08 -13.04 24.09
CA MET A 381 26.25 -13.99 22.99
C MET A 381 27.31 -15.03 23.35
N PRO A 382 27.00 -16.33 23.24
CA PRO A 382 28.02 -17.38 23.43
C PRO A 382 29.15 -17.27 22.42
N LYS A 383 30.37 -17.65 22.78
CA LYS A 383 31.53 -17.54 21.87
C LYS A 383 31.46 -18.55 20.74
N ASP A 384 30.86 -19.70 20.96
CA ASP A 384 30.92 -20.88 20.10
C ASP A 384 29.73 -21.01 19.14
N VAL A 385 28.93 -19.95 19.01
CA VAL A 385 27.80 -19.96 18.06
C VAL A 385 28.32 -19.98 16.60
N PRO A 386 27.72 -20.78 15.70
CA PRO A 386 28.25 -21.01 14.37
C PRO A 386 28.20 -19.79 13.43
N TYR A 387 27.46 -18.79 13.79
CA TYR A 387 27.36 -17.53 13.06
C TYR A 387 28.32 -16.43 13.55
N ASN A 388 29.13 -16.72 14.59
CA ASN A 388 30.13 -15.79 15.14
C ASN A 388 31.40 -15.86 14.32
N VAL A 389 31.48 -15.09 13.26
CA VAL A 389 32.60 -15.04 12.33
C VAL A 389 33.51 -13.84 12.56
N SER A 390 34.78 -13.96 12.19
CA SER A 390 35.73 -12.84 12.23
C SER A 390 35.48 -11.87 11.06
N LEU A 391 35.38 -10.59 11.39
CA LEU A 391 35.26 -9.51 10.39
C LEU A 391 36.62 -8.86 10.06
N LYS A 392 37.73 -9.39 10.62
CA LYS A 392 39.06 -8.82 10.42
C LYS A 392 39.47 -8.91 8.95
N GLY A 393 39.82 -7.76 8.36
CA GLY A 393 40.25 -7.65 6.96
C GLY A 393 39.10 -7.64 5.94
N VAL A 394 37.84 -7.65 6.37
CA VAL A 394 36.70 -7.46 5.49
C VAL A 394 36.38 -5.98 5.39
N THR A 395 36.35 -5.45 4.17
CA THR A 395 35.99 -4.04 3.89
C THR A 395 34.64 -3.99 3.20
N LYS A 396 33.94 -2.87 3.40
CA LYS A 396 32.64 -2.65 2.75
C LYS A 396 32.80 -2.66 1.23
N SER A 397 31.90 -3.37 0.55
CA SER A 397 31.89 -3.38 -0.93
C SER A 397 31.66 -1.95 -1.42
N SER A 398 32.51 -1.46 -2.36
CA SER A 398 32.24 -0.20 -3.03
C SER A 398 30.97 -0.35 -3.86
N THR A 399 29.94 0.43 -3.58
CA THR A 399 28.82 0.63 -4.51
C THR A 399 29.38 1.47 -5.67
N ASP A 400 29.97 0.83 -6.66
CA ASP A 400 30.23 1.45 -7.95
C ASP A 400 28.85 1.78 -8.56
N ASP A 401 28.54 3.06 -8.54
CA ASP A 401 27.39 3.66 -9.22
C ASP A 401 27.69 3.69 -10.74
N SER A 402 27.87 2.49 -11.34
CA SER A 402 28.06 2.32 -12.77
C SER A 402 26.74 2.09 -13.47
N SER A 403 25.78 3.01 -13.33
CA SER A 403 24.67 3.18 -14.27
C SER A 403 24.92 4.38 -15.19
N THR A 404 26.05 4.35 -15.91
CA THR A 404 26.25 5.22 -17.07
C THR A 404 26.67 4.37 -18.26
N THR A 405 25.84 4.45 -19.30
CA THR A 405 26.11 4.11 -20.70
C THR A 405 26.23 2.62 -21.11
N LYS A 406 25.16 2.07 -21.67
CA LYS A 406 25.11 1.85 -23.15
C LYS A 406 23.66 1.60 -23.58
#